data_7eada1b3913fca9a49e95a9f89826e5c
#
_entry.id   7eada1b3913fca9a49e95a9f89826e5c
#
_cell.length_a   1.000
_cell.length_b   1.000
_cell.length_c   1.000
_cell.angle_alpha   90.00
_cell.angle_beta   90.00
_cell.angle_gamma   90.00
#
_symmetry.space_group_name_H-M   'P 1'
#
loop_
_entity.id
_entity.type
_entity.pdbx_description
1 polymer ?
#
loop_
_entity_poly.entity_id
_entity_poly.type
_entity_poly.pdbx_seq_one_letter_code
_entity_poly.pdbx_strand_id
1 'polypeptide(L)'
;LQVEITKLYVQILYAQESVHINENTVELSKAQYERGVQLLEAGDISKSELAQLESQVSNDQYQLVTARATLADYNLQLKQLLEIDNGKELVLSVPELNEETVLAPLPDKQFVYESALAIRPEIQSNKASIRSADLSVKIAKSGYMPNLSLSAGIGTNHTSGSDFTFSEQVKNGWNNSIGLTLSIPIFQNRETKSAVEKAKIQYKSTQLDMTNAEKELYRNIETMWLDATNAQQQFVAADSKLKSCQSSYNLVNEQFSLGMKNTVELLTEKNNLLSAQQERIQAKYMAILNRSLLMFYANDKIEL
;
A
#
# COMPACT_ATOMS: atom_id res chain seq x y z
N LEU A 1 -0.11 6.41 1.04
CA LEU A 1 0.65 6.76 -0.14
C LEU A 1 2.04 6.09 -0.15
N GLN A 2 2.92 6.30 0.84
CA GLN A 2 4.27 5.69 0.89
C GLN A 2 4.22 4.16 0.76
N VAL A 3 3.36 3.48 1.52
CA VAL A 3 3.16 2.02 1.46
C VAL A 3 2.70 1.57 0.06
N GLU A 4 1.84 2.33 -0.61
CA GLU A 4 1.35 2.00 -1.95
C GLU A 4 2.44 2.17 -3.01
N ILE A 5 3.23 3.25 -2.91
CA ILE A 5 4.40 3.46 -3.77
C ILE A 5 5.39 2.29 -3.61
N THR A 6 5.68 1.89 -2.38
CA THR A 6 6.60 0.77 -2.11
C THR A 6 6.07 -0.55 -2.68
N LYS A 7 4.77 -0.83 -2.51
CA LYS A 7 4.16 -2.03 -3.10
C LYS A 7 4.28 -2.04 -4.62
N LEU A 8 3.91 -0.95 -5.27
CA LEU A 8 4.03 -0.84 -6.74
C LEU A 8 5.49 -0.92 -7.22
N TYR A 9 6.41 -0.29 -6.50
CA TYR A 9 7.82 -0.35 -6.84
C TYR A 9 8.35 -1.79 -6.77
N VAL A 10 8.05 -2.53 -5.70
CA VAL A 10 8.44 -3.94 -5.57
C VAL A 10 7.76 -4.82 -6.63
N GLN A 11 6.50 -4.53 -7.00
CA GLN A 11 5.81 -5.22 -8.11
C GLN A 11 6.49 -4.95 -9.45
N ILE A 12 7.00 -3.75 -9.69
CA ILE A 12 7.77 -3.43 -10.90
C ILE A 12 9.08 -4.22 -10.93
N LEU A 13 9.82 -4.28 -9.82
CA LEU A 13 11.05 -5.07 -9.73
C LEU A 13 10.79 -6.55 -10.00
N TYR A 14 9.73 -7.11 -9.40
CA TYR A 14 9.28 -8.47 -9.68
C TYR A 14 8.94 -8.67 -11.17
N ALA A 15 8.16 -7.75 -11.76
CA ALA A 15 7.76 -7.84 -13.15
C ALA A 15 8.96 -7.73 -14.12
N GLN A 16 9.96 -6.90 -13.82
CA GLN A 16 11.20 -6.81 -14.59
C GLN A 16 11.98 -8.13 -14.57
N GLU A 17 12.15 -8.74 -13.39
CA GLU A 17 12.84 -10.02 -13.27
C GLU A 17 12.03 -11.15 -13.95
N SER A 18 10.69 -11.10 -13.88
CA SER A 18 9.80 -12.02 -14.59
C SER A 18 9.92 -11.88 -16.11
N VAL A 19 10.01 -10.66 -16.66
CA VAL A 19 10.26 -10.44 -18.09
C VAL A 19 11.58 -11.08 -18.51
N HIS A 20 12.65 -10.89 -17.73
CA HIS A 20 13.97 -11.46 -18.02
C HIS A 20 13.94 -13.01 -18.03
N ILE A 21 13.24 -13.62 -17.05
CA ILE A 21 13.04 -15.09 -17.03
C ILE A 21 12.31 -15.56 -18.29
N ASN A 22 11.24 -14.86 -18.71
CA ASN A 22 10.49 -15.24 -19.91
C ASN A 22 11.30 -15.03 -21.19
N GLU A 23 12.15 -14.00 -21.26
CA GLU A 23 13.09 -13.80 -22.40
C GLU A 23 14.05 -14.98 -22.52
N ASN A 24 14.70 -15.38 -21.43
CA ASN A 24 15.58 -16.53 -21.41
C ASN A 24 14.83 -17.83 -21.75
N THR A 25 13.57 -17.96 -21.30
CA THR A 25 12.71 -19.12 -21.61
C THR A 25 12.38 -19.21 -23.09
N VAL A 26 12.10 -18.08 -23.76
CA VAL A 26 11.87 -18.05 -25.22
C VAL A 26 13.13 -18.42 -25.98
N GLU A 27 14.30 -17.92 -25.59
CA GLU A 27 15.57 -18.27 -26.23
C GLU A 27 15.86 -19.78 -26.07
N LEU A 28 15.63 -20.32 -24.88
CA LEU A 28 15.77 -21.74 -24.63
C LEU A 28 14.83 -22.60 -25.49
N SER A 29 13.56 -22.19 -25.62
CA SER A 29 12.60 -22.93 -26.44
C SER A 29 12.96 -22.91 -27.91
N LYS A 30 13.47 -21.78 -28.42
CA LYS A 30 13.94 -21.70 -29.82
C LYS A 30 15.13 -22.65 -30.05
N ALA A 31 16.11 -22.66 -29.13
CA ALA A 31 17.24 -23.58 -29.23
C ALA A 31 16.79 -25.06 -29.18
N GLN A 32 15.79 -25.38 -28.35
CA GLN A 32 15.21 -26.73 -28.29
C GLN A 32 14.47 -27.08 -29.59
N TYR A 33 13.72 -26.16 -30.18
CA TYR A 33 13.06 -26.35 -31.45
C TYR A 33 14.08 -26.59 -32.57
N GLU A 34 15.15 -25.78 -32.66
CA GLU A 34 16.22 -25.94 -33.65
C GLU A 34 16.91 -27.33 -33.52
N ARG A 35 17.13 -27.76 -32.28
CA ARG A 35 17.65 -29.10 -31.98
C ARG A 35 16.64 -30.18 -32.41
N GLY A 36 15.35 -29.96 -32.16
CA GLY A 36 14.29 -30.85 -32.62
C GLY A 36 14.25 -31.02 -34.15
N VAL A 37 14.48 -29.95 -34.92
CA VAL A 37 14.59 -30.03 -36.39
C VAL A 37 15.71 -30.98 -36.78
N GLN A 38 16.91 -30.88 -36.16
CA GLN A 38 18.03 -31.77 -36.43
C GLN A 38 17.73 -33.23 -36.07
N LEU A 39 17.03 -33.47 -34.95
CA LEU A 39 16.63 -34.83 -34.55
C LEU A 39 15.56 -35.42 -35.48
N LEU A 40 14.66 -34.59 -36.00
CA LEU A 40 13.70 -35.05 -37.00
C LEU A 40 14.38 -35.43 -38.31
N GLU A 41 15.36 -34.66 -38.78
CA GLU A 41 16.17 -34.97 -39.97
C GLU A 41 16.97 -36.27 -39.78
N ALA A 42 17.44 -36.54 -38.56
CA ALA A 42 18.11 -37.81 -38.22
C ALA A 42 17.13 -38.99 -38.06
N GLY A 43 15.83 -38.72 -37.93
CA GLY A 43 14.78 -39.72 -37.72
C GLY A 43 14.57 -40.12 -36.25
N ASP A 44 15.15 -39.39 -35.32
CA ASP A 44 15.12 -39.67 -33.89
C ASP A 44 13.85 -39.20 -33.20
N ILE A 45 13.15 -38.20 -33.80
CA ILE A 45 11.84 -37.73 -33.30
C ILE A 45 10.80 -37.67 -34.44
N SER A 46 9.53 -37.68 -34.06
CA SER A 46 8.40 -37.59 -34.99
C SER A 46 8.05 -36.12 -35.34
N LYS A 47 7.33 -35.93 -36.45
CA LYS A 47 6.74 -34.61 -36.83
C LYS A 47 5.81 -34.09 -35.74
N SER A 48 5.13 -34.98 -35.00
CA SER A 48 4.25 -34.57 -33.86
C SER A 48 5.05 -34.00 -32.71
N GLU A 49 6.19 -34.56 -32.38
CA GLU A 49 7.07 -34.06 -31.34
C GLU A 49 7.69 -32.71 -31.72
N LEU A 50 8.11 -32.54 -33.00
CA LEU A 50 8.57 -31.23 -33.46
C LEU A 50 7.46 -30.17 -33.39
N ALA A 51 6.22 -30.50 -33.73
CA ALA A 51 5.06 -29.60 -33.63
C ALA A 51 4.78 -29.21 -32.16
N GLN A 52 5.05 -30.10 -31.17
CA GLN A 52 4.97 -29.78 -29.75
C GLN A 52 6.03 -28.75 -29.35
N LEU A 53 7.27 -28.88 -29.80
CA LEU A 53 8.33 -27.90 -29.55
C LEU A 53 8.00 -26.52 -30.17
N GLU A 54 7.45 -26.49 -31.41
CA GLU A 54 7.00 -25.26 -32.06
C GLU A 54 5.86 -24.60 -31.30
N SER A 55 4.88 -25.37 -30.82
CA SER A 55 3.78 -24.89 -29.99
C SER A 55 4.31 -24.30 -28.69
N GLN A 56 5.34 -24.91 -28.07
CA GLN A 56 5.96 -24.41 -26.85
C GLN A 56 6.65 -23.05 -27.07
N VAL A 57 7.36 -22.87 -28.21
CA VAL A 57 7.95 -21.55 -28.53
C VAL A 57 6.87 -20.48 -28.63
N SER A 58 5.75 -20.78 -29.27
CA SER A 58 4.63 -19.84 -29.42
C SER A 58 4.01 -19.51 -28.02
N ASN A 59 3.85 -20.51 -27.17
CA ASN A 59 3.34 -20.31 -25.81
C ASN A 59 4.26 -19.43 -24.98
N ASP A 60 5.57 -19.68 -25.03
CA ASP A 60 6.55 -18.90 -24.27
C ASP A 60 6.64 -17.45 -24.78
N GLN A 61 6.51 -17.24 -26.10
CA GLN A 61 6.39 -15.89 -26.67
C GLN A 61 5.13 -15.17 -26.17
N TYR A 62 4.00 -15.86 -26.08
CA TYR A 62 2.78 -15.29 -25.52
C TYR A 62 2.97 -14.88 -24.05
N GLN A 63 3.61 -15.73 -23.25
CA GLN A 63 3.93 -15.40 -21.84
C GLN A 63 4.86 -14.19 -21.73
N LEU A 64 5.85 -14.08 -22.60
CA LEU A 64 6.74 -12.92 -22.63
C LEU A 64 5.98 -11.62 -22.95
N VAL A 65 5.09 -11.63 -23.94
CA VAL A 65 4.26 -10.46 -24.28
C VAL A 65 3.38 -10.08 -23.10
N THR A 66 2.78 -11.06 -22.42
CA THR A 66 1.96 -10.84 -21.22
C THR A 66 2.78 -10.25 -20.08
N ALA A 67 3.99 -10.75 -19.82
CA ALA A 67 4.87 -10.23 -18.79
C ALA A 67 5.28 -8.76 -19.06
N ARG A 68 5.61 -8.44 -20.33
CA ARG A 68 5.92 -7.06 -20.75
C ARG A 68 4.72 -6.12 -20.60
N ALA A 69 3.52 -6.58 -20.93
CA ALA A 69 2.29 -5.80 -20.73
C ALA A 69 2.03 -5.52 -19.23
N THR A 70 2.24 -6.51 -18.37
CA THR A 70 2.11 -6.36 -16.92
C THR A 70 3.13 -5.35 -16.36
N LEU A 71 4.37 -5.40 -16.82
CA LEU A 71 5.40 -4.43 -16.43
C LEU A 71 5.03 -3.00 -16.87
N ALA A 72 4.51 -2.85 -18.10
CA ALA A 72 4.08 -1.56 -18.61
C ALA A 72 2.89 -0.99 -17.79
N ASP A 73 1.94 -1.85 -17.40
CA ASP A 73 0.81 -1.47 -16.57
C ASP A 73 1.24 -1.00 -15.16
N TYR A 74 2.12 -1.73 -14.48
CA TYR A 74 2.66 -1.30 -13.18
C TYR A 74 3.43 0.03 -13.27
N ASN A 75 4.20 0.24 -14.34
CA ASN A 75 4.88 1.52 -14.56
C ASN A 75 3.88 2.66 -14.77
N LEU A 76 2.78 2.42 -15.49
CA LEU A 76 1.71 3.40 -15.67
C LEU A 76 1.02 3.71 -14.34
N GLN A 77 0.69 2.71 -13.54
CA GLN A 77 0.09 2.87 -12.22
C GLN A 77 1.00 3.70 -11.30
N LEU A 78 2.32 3.45 -11.32
CA LEU A 78 3.26 4.22 -10.51
C LEU A 78 3.34 5.69 -10.97
N LYS A 79 3.37 5.94 -12.29
CA LYS A 79 3.33 7.30 -12.84
C LYS A 79 2.06 8.04 -12.41
N GLN A 80 0.90 7.38 -12.47
CA GLN A 80 -0.37 7.95 -12.03
C GLN A 80 -0.36 8.27 -10.53
N LEU A 81 0.16 7.36 -9.70
CA LEU A 81 0.25 7.54 -8.26
C LEU A 81 1.18 8.69 -7.86
N LEU A 82 2.24 8.93 -8.66
CA LEU A 82 3.21 10.01 -8.45
C LEU A 82 2.83 11.31 -9.19
N GLU A 83 1.69 11.32 -9.89
CA GLU A 83 1.22 12.48 -10.69
C GLU A 83 2.28 12.97 -11.71
N ILE A 84 3.04 12.03 -12.29
CA ILE A 84 4.06 12.33 -13.30
C ILE A 84 3.40 12.46 -14.67
N ASP A 85 3.69 13.55 -15.38
CA ASP A 85 3.19 13.78 -16.74
C ASP A 85 3.55 12.63 -17.69
N ASN A 86 2.60 12.23 -18.53
CA ASN A 86 2.72 11.10 -19.46
C ASN A 86 3.89 11.21 -20.46
N GLY A 87 4.42 12.41 -20.68
CA GLY A 87 5.56 12.65 -21.59
C GLY A 87 6.94 12.41 -20.96
N LYS A 88 7.04 12.17 -19.65
CA LYS A 88 8.31 11.92 -18.98
C LYS A 88 8.57 10.42 -18.82
N GLU A 89 9.76 9.97 -19.19
CA GLU A 89 10.21 8.61 -18.87
C GLU A 89 10.48 8.47 -17.38
N LEU A 90 9.97 7.38 -16.80
CA LEU A 90 10.24 7.00 -15.42
C LEU A 90 11.41 6.01 -15.45
N VAL A 91 12.58 6.47 -15.05
CA VAL A 91 13.76 5.60 -14.86
C VAL A 91 13.83 5.23 -13.39
N LEU A 92 13.61 3.96 -13.10
CA LEU A 92 13.70 3.44 -11.74
C LEU A 92 15.13 2.94 -11.48
N SER A 93 15.68 3.30 -10.33
CA SER A 93 16.90 2.66 -9.83
C SER A 93 16.56 1.26 -9.36
N VAL A 94 17.28 0.26 -9.81
CA VAL A 94 17.13 -1.13 -9.35
C VAL A 94 18.22 -1.39 -8.31
N PRO A 95 17.88 -1.55 -7.03
CA PRO A 95 18.88 -1.88 -6.01
C PRO A 95 19.39 -3.31 -6.21
N GLU A 96 20.64 -3.55 -5.87
CA GLU A 96 21.17 -4.91 -5.78
C GLU A 96 20.62 -5.60 -4.52
N LEU A 97 19.60 -6.43 -4.72
CA LEU A 97 18.95 -7.16 -3.66
C LEU A 97 19.58 -8.56 -3.51
N ASN A 98 20.52 -8.66 -2.58
CA ASN A 98 21.22 -9.92 -2.27
C ASN A 98 20.38 -10.83 -1.38
N GLU A 99 20.68 -12.13 -1.39
CA GLU A 99 20.00 -13.12 -0.54
C GLU A 99 20.13 -12.81 0.95
N GLU A 100 21.25 -12.22 1.38
CA GLU A 100 21.46 -11.75 2.76
C GLU A 100 20.43 -10.68 3.18
N THR A 101 20.04 -9.80 2.25
CA THR A 101 19.02 -8.77 2.50
C THR A 101 17.64 -9.40 2.70
N VAL A 102 17.31 -10.44 1.90
CA VAL A 102 16.04 -11.16 1.99
C VAL A 102 15.90 -11.92 3.31
N LEU A 103 16.98 -12.55 3.76
CA LEU A 103 17.02 -13.39 4.99
C LEU A 103 17.50 -12.62 6.22
N ALA A 104 17.66 -11.30 6.14
CA ALA A 104 18.04 -10.49 7.29
C ALA A 104 17.04 -10.68 8.45
N PRO A 105 17.51 -10.68 9.70
CA PRO A 105 16.66 -10.92 10.86
C PRO A 105 15.57 -9.87 10.97
N LEU A 106 14.37 -10.31 11.34
CA LEU A 106 13.24 -9.43 11.58
C LEU A 106 13.36 -8.78 12.97
N PRO A 107 12.90 -7.52 13.13
CA PRO A 107 12.87 -6.86 14.43
C PRO A 107 11.89 -7.57 15.37
N ASP A 108 12.12 -7.42 16.69
CA ASP A 108 11.19 -7.94 17.68
C ASP A 108 9.81 -7.27 17.58
N LYS A 109 8.74 -8.05 17.66
CA LYS A 109 7.35 -7.57 17.55
C LYS A 109 7.02 -6.48 18.56
N GLN A 110 7.47 -6.67 19.80
CA GLN A 110 7.20 -5.76 20.89
C GLN A 110 7.88 -4.41 20.65
N PHE A 111 9.13 -4.43 20.18
CA PHE A 111 9.86 -3.21 19.81
C PHE A 111 9.16 -2.44 18.69
N VAL A 112 8.69 -3.14 17.64
CA VAL A 112 7.95 -2.49 16.54
C VAL A 112 6.66 -1.86 17.05
N TYR A 113 5.92 -2.54 17.93
CA TYR A 113 4.68 -2.03 18.48
C TYR A 113 4.88 -0.77 19.34
N GLU A 114 5.86 -0.79 20.25
CA GLU A 114 6.17 0.35 21.11
C GLU A 114 6.63 1.57 20.30
N SER A 115 7.46 1.35 19.28
CA SER A 115 7.89 2.39 18.35
C SER A 115 6.71 2.96 17.56
N ALA A 116 5.86 2.11 17.03
CA ALA A 116 4.67 2.51 16.27
C ALA A 116 3.68 3.32 17.13
N LEU A 117 3.46 2.96 18.41
CA LEU A 117 2.63 3.72 19.34
C LEU A 117 3.14 5.15 19.57
N ALA A 118 4.47 5.36 19.48
CA ALA A 118 5.08 6.67 19.67
C ALA A 118 5.01 7.52 18.39
N ILE A 119 5.19 6.92 17.22
CA ILE A 119 5.45 7.62 15.96
C ILE A 119 4.17 7.76 15.09
N ARG A 120 3.29 6.74 15.09
CA ARG A 120 2.20 6.65 14.11
C ARG A 120 1.21 7.82 14.20
N PRO A 121 0.91 8.49 13.06
CA PRO A 121 0.00 9.63 13.01
C PRO A 121 -1.42 9.30 13.48
N GLU A 122 -1.93 8.09 13.18
CA GLU A 122 -3.25 7.64 13.61
C GLU A 122 -3.38 7.58 15.13
N ILE A 123 -2.33 7.20 15.83
CA ILE A 123 -2.28 7.19 17.31
C ILE A 123 -2.24 8.63 17.84
N GLN A 124 -1.44 9.50 17.23
CA GLN A 124 -1.39 10.91 17.61
C GLN A 124 -2.73 11.63 17.37
N SER A 125 -3.42 11.30 16.26
CA SER A 125 -4.75 11.81 15.95
C SER A 125 -5.77 11.38 17.01
N ASN A 126 -5.76 10.13 17.44
CA ASN A 126 -6.65 9.65 18.50
C ASN A 126 -6.36 10.34 19.86
N LYS A 127 -5.10 10.57 20.21
CA LYS A 127 -4.71 11.35 21.40
C LYS A 127 -5.26 12.79 21.33
N ALA A 128 -5.14 13.42 20.16
CA ALA A 128 -5.70 14.77 19.96
C ALA A 128 -7.23 14.78 20.05
N SER A 129 -7.90 13.75 19.55
CA SER A 129 -9.36 13.58 19.63
C SER A 129 -9.84 13.44 21.08
N ILE A 130 -9.12 12.68 21.91
CA ILE A 130 -9.41 12.57 23.36
C ILE A 130 -9.28 13.94 24.03
N ARG A 131 -8.22 14.70 23.73
CA ARG A 131 -8.03 16.05 24.26
C ARG A 131 -9.16 16.99 23.81
N SER A 132 -9.60 16.92 22.57
CA SER A 132 -10.73 17.69 22.04
C SER A 132 -12.03 17.35 22.76
N ALA A 133 -12.29 16.05 22.98
CA ALA A 133 -13.47 15.60 23.72
C ALA A 133 -13.47 16.05 25.20
N ASP A 134 -12.30 16.05 25.88
CA ASP A 134 -12.17 16.60 27.23
C ASP A 134 -12.46 18.11 27.26
N LEU A 135 -11.96 18.87 26.29
CA LEU A 135 -12.30 20.29 26.15
C LEU A 135 -13.79 20.51 25.89
N SER A 136 -14.43 19.64 25.12
CA SER A 136 -15.88 19.69 24.88
C SER A 136 -16.68 19.48 26.16
N VAL A 137 -16.21 18.64 27.10
CA VAL A 137 -16.80 18.51 28.45
C VAL A 137 -16.65 19.84 29.23
N LYS A 138 -15.49 20.50 29.13
CA LYS A 138 -15.27 21.81 29.80
C LYS A 138 -16.16 22.90 29.19
N ILE A 139 -16.31 22.91 27.88
CA ILE A 139 -17.22 23.83 27.16
C ILE A 139 -18.67 23.57 27.61
N ALA A 140 -19.13 22.32 27.67
CA ALA A 140 -20.46 22.03 28.14
C ALA A 140 -20.70 22.48 29.59
N LYS A 141 -19.66 22.35 30.45
CA LYS A 141 -19.72 22.85 31.87
C LYS A 141 -19.78 24.36 31.93
N SER A 142 -19.21 25.09 30.97
CA SER A 142 -19.29 26.56 30.95
C SER A 142 -20.70 27.09 30.83
N GLY A 143 -21.67 26.27 30.35
CA GLY A 143 -23.09 26.61 30.37
C GLY A 143 -23.68 26.85 31.76
N TYR A 144 -22.99 26.48 32.85
CA TYR A 144 -23.36 26.86 34.20
C TYR A 144 -22.80 28.22 34.63
N MET A 145 -21.88 28.79 33.88
CA MET A 145 -21.22 30.05 34.22
C MET A 145 -22.01 31.24 33.67
N PRO A 146 -21.90 32.43 34.32
CA PRO A 146 -22.41 33.65 33.75
C PRO A 146 -21.75 33.99 32.43
N ASN A 147 -22.52 34.52 31.49
CA ASN A 147 -22.02 35.02 30.23
C ASN A 147 -22.07 36.56 30.21
N LEU A 148 -20.93 37.19 29.91
CA LEU A 148 -20.80 38.62 29.73
C LEU A 148 -20.59 38.94 28.25
N SER A 149 -21.48 39.70 27.65
CA SER A 149 -21.39 40.13 26.25
C SER A 149 -21.31 41.65 26.14
N LEU A 150 -20.40 42.14 25.30
CA LEU A 150 -20.27 43.54 24.90
C LEU A 150 -20.78 43.65 23.46
N SER A 151 -21.73 44.54 23.23
CA SER A 151 -22.24 44.87 21.91
C SER A 151 -22.00 46.35 21.60
N ALA A 152 -21.58 46.60 20.35
CA ALA A 152 -21.50 47.96 19.83
C ALA A 152 -22.26 48.00 18.49
N GLY A 153 -23.07 48.98 18.32
CA GLY A 153 -23.87 49.16 17.12
C GLY A 153 -23.81 50.58 16.62
N ILE A 154 -23.76 50.72 15.31
CA ILE A 154 -23.91 51.99 14.60
C ILE A 154 -25.06 51.77 13.64
N GLY A 155 -26.03 52.69 13.66
CA GLY A 155 -27.19 52.55 12.80
C GLY A 155 -27.76 53.91 12.37
N THR A 156 -28.49 53.88 11.28
CA THR A 156 -29.35 54.97 10.84
C THR A 156 -30.59 54.33 10.18
N ASN A 157 -31.71 55.08 10.16
CA ASN A 157 -32.95 54.62 9.57
C ASN A 157 -33.37 55.54 8.40
N HIS A 158 -33.85 54.90 7.35
CA HIS A 158 -34.54 55.62 6.26
C HIS A 158 -35.96 55.08 6.10
N THR A 159 -36.93 55.97 6.01
CA THR A 159 -38.35 55.67 5.78
C THR A 159 -38.81 56.34 4.51
N SER A 160 -39.29 55.56 3.53
CA SER A 160 -39.87 56.11 2.33
C SER A 160 -41.22 56.72 2.63
N GLY A 161 -41.56 57.90 1.99
CA GLY A 161 -42.80 58.63 2.26
C GLY A 161 -42.72 59.63 3.41
N SER A 162 -41.54 59.92 3.93
CA SER A 162 -41.26 60.97 4.90
C SER A 162 -41.03 62.28 4.18
N ASP A 163 -41.39 63.39 4.80
CA ASP A 163 -41.15 64.77 4.30
C ASP A 163 -39.69 65.20 4.31
N PHE A 164 -38.83 64.39 4.94
CA PHE A 164 -37.38 64.62 5.02
C PHE A 164 -36.61 63.87 3.91
N THR A 165 -35.62 64.55 3.35
CA THR A 165 -34.74 63.96 2.33
C THR A 165 -33.92 62.81 2.88
N PHE A 166 -33.44 61.92 2.03
CA PHE A 166 -32.58 60.81 2.42
C PHE A 166 -31.35 61.23 3.28
N SER A 167 -30.67 62.29 2.86
CA SER A 167 -29.55 62.90 3.55
C SER A 167 -29.88 63.39 4.96
N GLU A 168 -31.05 64.06 5.11
CA GLU A 168 -31.51 64.51 6.42
C GLU A 168 -31.91 63.38 7.30
N GLN A 169 -32.57 62.35 6.77
CA GLN A 169 -32.91 61.14 7.55
C GLN A 169 -31.67 60.39 8.05
N VAL A 170 -30.67 60.19 7.17
CA VAL A 170 -29.39 59.52 7.54
C VAL A 170 -28.65 60.31 8.62
N LYS A 171 -28.61 61.65 8.48
CA LYS A 171 -27.91 62.52 9.43
C LYS A 171 -28.63 62.62 10.77
N ASN A 172 -29.95 62.71 10.76
CA ASN A 172 -30.76 62.84 11.97
C ASN A 172 -31.06 61.51 12.64
N GLY A 173 -31.05 60.38 11.85
CA GLY A 173 -31.27 59.04 12.33
C GLY A 173 -30.01 58.34 12.81
N TRP A 174 -28.85 58.99 12.75
CA TRP A 174 -27.59 58.41 13.19
C TRP A 174 -27.62 58.13 14.69
N ASN A 175 -27.44 56.86 15.04
CA ASN A 175 -27.35 56.43 16.45
C ASN A 175 -26.13 55.54 16.67
N ASN A 176 -25.54 55.68 17.84
CA ASN A 176 -24.47 54.83 18.33
C ASN A 176 -24.94 54.17 19.62
N SER A 177 -24.77 52.89 19.75
CA SER A 177 -25.11 52.17 20.97
C SER A 177 -23.94 51.30 21.43
N ILE A 178 -23.68 51.33 22.71
CA ILE A 178 -22.78 50.40 23.38
C ILE A 178 -23.59 49.77 24.51
N GLY A 179 -23.63 48.41 24.51
CA GLY A 179 -24.37 47.66 25.51
C GLY A 179 -23.46 46.59 26.17
N LEU A 180 -23.55 46.51 27.49
CA LEU A 180 -22.91 45.44 28.26
C LEU A 180 -24.03 44.62 28.92
N THR A 181 -24.08 43.31 28.58
CA THR A 181 -25.12 42.42 29.08
C THR A 181 -24.49 41.27 29.85
N LEU A 182 -24.87 41.14 31.15
CA LEU A 182 -24.53 39.99 31.98
C LEU A 182 -25.74 39.06 32.08
N SER A 183 -25.56 37.82 31.61
CA SER A 183 -26.60 36.80 31.68
C SER A 183 -26.17 35.68 32.65
N ILE A 184 -26.97 35.50 33.70
CA ILE A 184 -26.73 34.47 34.70
C ILE A 184 -27.81 33.40 34.59
N PRO A 185 -27.49 32.15 34.20
CA PRO A 185 -28.48 31.07 34.07
C PRO A 185 -28.87 30.58 35.48
N ILE A 186 -30.13 30.79 35.87
CA ILE A 186 -30.66 30.31 37.17
C ILE A 186 -31.37 28.96 36.98
N PHE A 187 -32.16 28.82 35.94
CA PHE A 187 -32.89 27.59 35.64
C PHE A 187 -32.91 27.32 34.14
N GLN A 188 -32.40 26.18 33.72
CA GLN A 188 -32.22 25.80 32.30
C GLN A 188 -32.92 24.47 31.97
N ASN A 189 -33.94 24.07 32.73
CA ASN A 189 -34.70 22.84 32.46
C ASN A 189 -33.81 21.60 32.18
N ARG A 190 -32.70 21.45 32.91
CA ARG A 190 -31.68 20.39 32.75
C ARG A 190 -30.87 20.42 31.45
N GLU A 191 -30.99 21.43 30.60
CA GLU A 191 -30.30 21.51 29.31
C GLU A 191 -28.79 21.39 29.47
N THR A 192 -28.15 22.23 30.28
CA THR A 192 -26.72 22.18 30.55
C THR A 192 -26.29 20.86 31.21
N LYS A 193 -27.08 20.33 32.13
CA LYS A 193 -26.78 19.03 32.75
C LYS A 193 -26.76 17.92 31.70
N SER A 194 -27.76 17.88 30.82
CA SER A 194 -27.83 16.90 29.73
C SER A 194 -26.68 17.06 28.73
N ALA A 195 -26.30 18.32 28.40
CA ALA A 195 -25.17 18.62 27.54
C ALA A 195 -23.85 18.10 28.13
N VAL A 196 -23.62 18.30 29.43
CA VAL A 196 -22.45 17.80 30.14
C VAL A 196 -22.40 16.27 30.14
N GLU A 197 -23.52 15.61 30.43
CA GLU A 197 -23.55 14.13 30.43
C GLU A 197 -23.35 13.57 29.01
N LYS A 198 -23.92 14.16 27.98
CA LYS A 198 -23.66 13.79 26.58
C LYS A 198 -22.17 13.97 26.23
N ALA A 199 -21.56 15.10 26.63
CA ALA A 199 -20.13 15.34 26.38
C ALA A 199 -19.24 14.33 27.10
N LYS A 200 -19.58 13.92 28.34
CA LYS A 200 -18.84 12.87 29.05
C LYS A 200 -18.97 11.50 28.38
N ILE A 201 -20.15 11.16 27.89
CA ILE A 201 -20.34 9.91 27.14
C ILE A 201 -19.49 9.92 25.88
N GLN A 202 -19.49 11.04 25.13
CA GLN A 202 -18.65 11.19 23.94
C GLN A 202 -17.16 11.07 24.27
N TYR A 203 -16.70 11.71 25.35
CA TYR A 203 -15.33 11.56 25.85
C TYR A 203 -14.96 10.10 26.12
N LYS A 204 -15.86 9.37 26.79
CA LYS A 204 -15.64 7.94 27.06
C LYS A 204 -15.64 7.10 25.77
N SER A 205 -16.51 7.41 24.81
CA SER A 205 -16.49 6.78 23.49
C SER A 205 -15.16 6.97 22.80
N THR A 206 -14.64 8.21 22.77
CA THR A 206 -13.34 8.52 22.15
C THR A 206 -12.17 7.80 22.86
N GLN A 207 -12.24 7.57 24.17
CA GLN A 207 -11.26 6.73 24.88
C GLN A 207 -11.31 5.25 24.42
N LEU A 208 -12.52 4.71 24.20
CA LEU A 208 -12.67 3.36 23.68
C LEU A 208 -12.18 3.25 22.22
N ASP A 209 -12.38 4.29 21.41
CA ASP A 209 -11.87 4.37 20.04
C ASP A 209 -10.33 4.31 20.02
N MET A 210 -9.66 4.99 20.95
CA MET A 210 -8.20 4.90 21.14
C MET A 210 -7.78 3.46 21.49
N THR A 211 -8.45 2.84 22.45
CA THR A 211 -8.16 1.45 22.83
C THR A 211 -8.34 0.47 21.68
N ASN A 212 -9.36 0.70 20.83
CA ASN A 212 -9.58 -0.09 19.64
C ASN A 212 -8.49 0.13 18.59
N ALA A 213 -8.06 1.39 18.39
CA ALA A 213 -6.96 1.72 17.49
C ALA A 213 -5.63 1.08 17.94
N GLU A 214 -5.34 1.05 19.24
CA GLU A 214 -4.15 0.36 19.79
C GLU A 214 -4.22 -1.16 19.53
N LYS A 215 -5.37 -1.79 19.73
CA LYS A 215 -5.56 -3.22 19.45
C LYS A 215 -5.45 -3.53 17.96
N GLU A 216 -5.97 -2.67 17.11
CA GLU A 216 -5.86 -2.81 15.66
C GLU A 216 -4.41 -2.65 15.19
N LEU A 217 -3.69 -1.68 15.71
CA LEU A 217 -2.27 -1.50 15.46
C LEU A 217 -1.48 -2.75 15.85
N TYR A 218 -1.72 -3.28 17.06
CA TYR A 218 -1.06 -4.52 17.52
C TYR A 218 -1.33 -5.69 16.57
N ARG A 219 -2.60 -5.91 16.21
CA ARG A 219 -2.99 -6.97 15.26
C ARG A 219 -2.32 -6.80 13.91
N ASN A 220 -2.26 -5.57 13.39
CA ASN A 220 -1.65 -5.30 12.09
C ASN A 220 -0.15 -5.60 12.10
N ILE A 221 0.56 -5.21 13.17
CA ILE A 221 1.99 -5.50 13.34
C ILE A 221 2.22 -7.01 13.47
N GLU A 222 1.39 -7.71 14.23
CA GLU A 222 1.49 -9.16 14.38
C GLU A 222 1.28 -9.88 13.04
N THR A 223 0.28 -9.45 12.26
CA THR A 223 0.03 -9.97 10.92
C THR A 223 1.23 -9.71 10.00
N MET A 224 1.76 -8.48 9.97
CA MET A 224 2.92 -8.14 9.15
C MET A 224 4.17 -8.94 9.54
N TRP A 225 4.36 -9.17 10.83
CA TRP A 225 5.49 -9.98 11.33
C TRP A 225 5.37 -11.44 10.89
N LEU A 226 4.16 -12.01 10.98
CA LEU A 226 3.87 -13.37 10.49
C LEU A 226 4.06 -13.46 8.98
N ASP A 227 3.56 -12.48 8.22
CA ASP A 227 3.71 -12.44 6.77
C ASP A 227 5.18 -12.33 6.35
N ALA A 228 5.98 -11.53 7.05
CA ALA A 228 7.41 -11.41 6.81
C ALA A 228 8.13 -12.73 7.11
N THR A 229 7.82 -13.39 8.24
CA THR A 229 8.40 -14.67 8.62
C THR A 229 8.05 -15.76 7.60
N ASN A 230 6.77 -15.85 7.22
CA ASN A 230 6.30 -16.82 6.25
C ASN A 230 6.94 -16.60 4.87
N ALA A 231 7.06 -15.35 4.44
CA ALA A 231 7.68 -15.02 3.15
C ALA A 231 9.18 -15.40 3.12
N GLN A 232 9.92 -15.21 4.21
CA GLN A 232 11.31 -15.68 4.30
C GLN A 232 11.41 -17.20 4.24
N GLN A 233 10.53 -17.93 4.93
CA GLN A 233 10.49 -19.39 4.86
C GLN A 233 10.11 -19.90 3.46
N GLN A 234 9.15 -19.25 2.81
CA GLN A 234 8.76 -19.55 1.42
C GLN A 234 9.93 -19.32 0.46
N PHE A 235 10.70 -18.24 0.65
CA PHE A 235 11.88 -17.98 -0.17
C PHE A 235 12.94 -19.10 -0.03
N VAL A 236 13.23 -19.54 1.17
CA VAL A 236 14.18 -20.66 1.41
C VAL A 236 13.70 -21.93 0.73
N ALA A 237 12.41 -22.26 0.86
CA ALA A 237 11.82 -23.44 0.23
C ALA A 237 11.82 -23.34 -1.31
N ALA A 238 11.47 -22.17 -1.87
CA ALA A 238 11.48 -21.93 -3.30
C ALA A 238 12.88 -21.96 -3.90
N ASP A 239 13.90 -21.46 -3.20
CA ASP A 239 15.29 -21.53 -3.61
C ASP A 239 15.80 -22.99 -3.66
N SER A 240 15.47 -23.80 -2.65
CA SER A 240 15.77 -25.21 -2.64
C SER A 240 15.06 -25.97 -3.79
N LYS A 241 13.78 -25.66 -4.02
CA LYS A 241 13.00 -26.20 -5.16
C LYS A 241 13.64 -25.85 -6.49
N LEU A 242 14.03 -24.59 -6.70
CA LEU A 242 14.69 -24.15 -7.93
C LEU A 242 15.98 -24.91 -8.19
N LYS A 243 16.84 -25.08 -7.18
CA LYS A 243 18.09 -25.86 -7.30
C LYS A 243 17.83 -27.30 -7.74
N SER A 244 16.80 -27.94 -7.20
CA SER A 244 16.41 -29.31 -7.55
C SER A 244 15.83 -29.39 -8.97
N CYS A 245 14.92 -28.47 -9.34
CA CYS A 245 14.33 -28.42 -10.68
C CYS A 245 15.37 -28.09 -11.75
N GLN A 246 16.34 -27.22 -11.46
CA GLN A 246 17.44 -26.91 -12.37
C GLN A 246 18.33 -28.15 -12.64
N SER A 247 18.63 -28.90 -11.59
CA SER A 247 19.43 -30.13 -11.74
C SER A 247 18.68 -31.21 -12.54
N SER A 248 17.38 -31.39 -12.27
CA SER A 248 16.51 -32.30 -13.04
C SER A 248 16.41 -31.93 -14.49
N TYR A 249 16.11 -30.66 -14.75
CA TYR A 249 16.01 -30.14 -16.12
C TYR A 249 17.32 -30.32 -16.91
N ASN A 250 18.47 -29.99 -16.31
CA ASN A 250 19.77 -30.14 -16.97
C ASN A 250 20.03 -31.59 -17.39
N LEU A 251 19.74 -32.55 -16.49
CA LEU A 251 19.90 -33.95 -16.77
C LEU A 251 18.96 -34.45 -17.88
N VAL A 252 17.66 -34.07 -17.82
CA VAL A 252 16.68 -34.48 -18.84
C VAL A 252 17.00 -33.84 -20.18
N ASN A 253 17.46 -32.58 -20.21
CA ASN A 253 17.87 -31.90 -21.43
C ASN A 253 19.09 -32.55 -22.12
N GLU A 254 20.08 -33.00 -21.33
CA GLU A 254 21.21 -33.80 -21.86
C GLU A 254 20.73 -35.17 -22.42
N GLN A 255 19.87 -35.89 -21.69
CA GLN A 255 19.31 -37.15 -22.13
C GLN A 255 18.45 -36.99 -23.39
N PHE A 256 17.66 -35.90 -23.50
CA PHE A 256 16.90 -35.59 -24.72
C PHE A 256 17.84 -35.35 -25.90
N SER A 257 18.93 -34.62 -25.72
CA SER A 257 19.89 -34.35 -26.80
C SER A 257 20.60 -35.60 -27.30
N LEU A 258 20.63 -36.66 -26.49
CA LEU A 258 21.15 -38.01 -26.84
C LEU A 258 20.07 -38.98 -27.34
N GLY A 259 18.82 -38.53 -27.50
CA GLY A 259 17.68 -39.37 -27.93
C GLY A 259 17.20 -40.36 -26.84
N MET A 260 17.63 -40.20 -25.58
CA MET A 260 17.28 -41.12 -24.48
C MET A 260 15.97 -40.73 -23.77
N LYS A 261 15.48 -39.51 -23.98
CA LYS A 261 14.25 -38.98 -23.43
C LYS A 261 13.36 -38.40 -24.54
N ASN A 262 12.05 -38.39 -24.30
CA ASN A 262 11.09 -37.84 -25.25
C ASN A 262 10.80 -36.35 -24.99
N THR A 263 10.17 -35.71 -25.97
CA THR A 263 9.81 -34.29 -25.95
C THR A 263 8.89 -33.94 -24.75
N VAL A 264 7.98 -34.83 -24.35
CA VAL A 264 7.04 -34.58 -23.24
C VAL A 264 7.78 -34.48 -21.91
N GLU A 265 8.75 -35.39 -21.67
CA GLU A 265 9.56 -35.35 -20.46
C GLU A 265 10.41 -34.07 -20.39
N LEU A 266 11.02 -33.66 -21.52
CA LEU A 266 11.77 -32.40 -21.62
C LEU A 266 10.89 -31.19 -21.29
N LEU A 267 9.72 -31.09 -21.93
CA LEU A 267 8.79 -29.96 -21.72
C LEU A 267 8.23 -29.94 -20.31
N THR A 268 8.00 -31.11 -19.71
CA THR A 268 7.56 -31.20 -18.29
C THR A 268 8.60 -30.62 -17.36
N GLU A 269 9.87 -31.04 -17.47
CA GLU A 269 10.93 -30.53 -16.59
C GLU A 269 11.25 -29.06 -16.86
N LYS A 270 11.15 -28.59 -18.09
CA LYS A 270 11.25 -27.18 -18.43
C LYS A 270 10.16 -26.34 -17.75
N ASN A 271 8.90 -26.80 -17.81
CA ASN A 271 7.79 -26.09 -17.17
C ASN A 271 7.92 -26.11 -15.63
N ASN A 272 8.41 -27.20 -15.04
CA ASN A 272 8.73 -27.30 -13.62
C ASN A 272 9.82 -26.28 -13.23
N LEU A 273 10.87 -26.15 -14.04
CA LEU A 273 11.92 -25.17 -13.83
C LEU A 273 11.40 -23.75 -13.92
N LEU A 274 10.62 -23.41 -14.96
CA LEU A 274 10.02 -22.09 -15.12
C LEU A 274 9.13 -21.74 -13.92
N SER A 275 8.27 -22.67 -13.49
CA SER A 275 7.44 -22.49 -12.30
C SER A 275 8.27 -22.22 -11.05
N ALA A 276 9.36 -23.00 -10.84
CA ALA A 276 10.25 -22.82 -9.70
C ALA A 276 10.99 -21.46 -9.73
N GLN A 277 11.39 -20.99 -10.91
CA GLN A 277 11.98 -19.67 -11.09
C GLN A 277 10.99 -18.56 -10.72
N GLN A 278 9.75 -18.62 -11.21
CA GLN A 278 8.69 -17.67 -10.91
C GLN A 278 8.34 -17.66 -9.42
N GLU A 279 8.20 -18.83 -8.81
CA GLU A 279 7.94 -18.97 -7.37
C GLU A 279 9.06 -18.34 -6.52
N ARG A 280 10.34 -18.58 -6.90
CA ARG A 280 11.49 -18.02 -6.18
C ARG A 280 11.50 -16.49 -6.24
N ILE A 281 11.33 -15.88 -7.42
CA ILE A 281 11.32 -14.43 -7.53
C ILE A 281 10.13 -13.81 -6.81
N GLN A 282 8.96 -14.44 -6.87
CA GLN A 282 7.79 -14.01 -6.13
C GLN A 282 8.06 -14.03 -4.62
N ALA A 283 8.58 -15.14 -4.08
CA ALA A 283 8.91 -15.25 -2.68
C ALA A 283 9.99 -14.25 -2.24
N LYS A 284 11.02 -14.02 -3.08
CA LYS A 284 12.07 -13.01 -2.86
C LYS A 284 11.46 -11.62 -2.65
N TYR A 285 10.66 -11.16 -3.59
CA TYR A 285 10.11 -9.82 -3.55
C TYR A 285 9.04 -9.65 -2.47
N MET A 286 8.27 -10.70 -2.17
CA MET A 286 7.34 -10.69 -1.04
C MET A 286 8.06 -10.61 0.31
N ALA A 287 9.18 -11.32 0.48
CA ALA A 287 9.98 -11.23 1.72
C ALA A 287 10.57 -9.83 1.91
N ILE A 288 11.10 -9.23 0.85
CA ILE A 288 11.62 -7.85 0.87
C ILE A 288 10.51 -6.87 1.23
N LEU A 289 9.37 -6.95 0.53
CA LEU A 289 8.23 -6.05 0.77
C LEU A 289 7.74 -6.12 2.22
N ASN A 290 7.47 -7.33 2.71
CA ASN A 290 6.91 -7.51 4.05
C ASN A 290 7.90 -7.05 5.14
N ARG A 291 9.20 -7.31 4.96
CA ARG A 291 10.23 -6.80 5.86
C ARG A 291 10.30 -5.27 5.83
N SER A 292 10.31 -4.65 4.66
CA SER A 292 10.38 -3.19 4.52
C SER A 292 9.13 -2.50 5.11
N LEU A 293 7.95 -3.09 4.95
CA LEU A 293 6.73 -2.60 5.60
C LEU A 293 6.80 -2.71 7.12
N LEU A 294 7.34 -3.81 7.64
CA LEU A 294 7.52 -3.98 9.08
C LEU A 294 8.51 -2.94 9.65
N MET A 295 9.63 -2.71 8.95
CA MET A 295 10.61 -1.67 9.32
C MET A 295 10.02 -0.26 9.26
N PHE A 296 9.14 0.01 8.30
CA PHE A 296 8.42 1.28 8.23
C PHE A 296 7.56 1.53 9.49
N TYR A 297 6.92 0.50 10.04
CA TYR A 297 6.19 0.63 11.31
C TYR A 297 7.13 0.85 12.52
N ALA A 298 8.37 0.37 12.45
CA ALA A 298 9.35 0.56 13.51
C ALA A 298 10.01 1.95 13.49
N ASN A 299 10.36 2.47 12.29
CA ASN A 299 11.26 3.62 12.13
C ASN A 299 10.68 4.78 11.32
N ASP A 300 9.44 4.66 10.80
CA ASP A 300 8.80 5.61 9.87
C ASP A 300 9.62 5.88 8.58
N LYS A 301 10.52 4.96 8.23
CA LYS A 301 11.33 4.98 7.00
C LYS A 301 11.21 3.66 6.27
N ILE A 302 11.02 3.74 4.95
CA ILE A 302 11.01 2.57 4.09
C ILE A 302 12.42 2.42 3.51
N GLU A 303 13.07 1.31 3.86
CA GLU A 303 14.35 0.88 3.31
C GLU A 303 14.12 -0.45 2.57
N LEU A 304 14.60 -0.54 1.32
CA LEU A 304 14.50 -1.73 0.48
C LEU A 304 15.81 -2.47 0.38
#